data_030935f73098dae46ce6991e5b88b58a
#
_entry.id   030935f73098dae46ce6991e5b88b58a
#
_cell.length_a   1.000
_cell.length_b   1.000
_cell.length_c   1.000
_cell.angle_alpha   90.00
_cell.angle_beta   90.00
_cell.angle_gamma   90.00
#
_symmetry.space_group_name_H-M   'P 1'
#
loop_
_entity.id
_entity.type
_entity.pdbx_description
1 polymer ?
#
loop_
_entity_poly.entity_id
_entity_poly.type
_entity_poly.pdbx_seq_one_letter_code
_entity_poly.pdbx_strand_id
1 'polypeptide(L)'
;MLKRIEDYNKVLPILELYTAVQSEGSRQGYPTIVVRTSGCTHRCYFGEGGWCDSWYTSIHPEKGKYSFQDIIDMYDANPHISEMMLTGGSPTMHPKIVNELTHLANERDIFITIETEGSHFLATDYPINLLSISPKFSNSVPVLGVETPQGAITDQKMIDRHNKFRVNKDAIKKSINYHLDYHIKPVLDKDLSMVEGVEEFLKDLEIPDNKVWAMPAGDDREALFESYGPVMNFVRDRGWRYTGRSHIMAFGTERCV
;
A
#
# COMPACT_ATOMS: atom_id res chain seq x y z
N MET A 1 18.85 16.38 -0.28
CA MET A 1 18.85 15.33 0.75
C MET A 1 17.64 15.50 1.66
N LEU A 2 16.92 14.42 1.91
CA LEU A 2 15.85 14.40 2.91
C LEU A 2 16.46 14.47 4.32
N LYS A 3 15.69 15.05 5.26
CA LYS A 3 16.15 15.12 6.66
C LYS A 3 16.16 13.72 7.28
N ARG A 4 17.19 13.44 8.08
CA ARG A 4 17.35 12.20 8.88
C ARG A 4 16.57 12.29 10.19
N ILE A 5 16.32 11.15 10.81
CA ILE A 5 15.80 11.05 12.19
C ILE A 5 16.97 11.34 13.14
N GLU A 6 16.76 12.26 14.09
CA GLU A 6 17.81 12.69 15.04
C GLU A 6 17.78 11.86 16.33
N ASP A 7 16.61 11.42 16.74
CA ASP A 7 16.39 10.62 17.96
C ASP A 7 15.66 9.34 17.62
N TYR A 8 16.36 8.24 17.64
CA TYR A 8 15.84 6.90 17.30
C TYR A 8 14.89 6.34 18.36
N ASN A 9 14.92 6.85 19.60
CA ASN A 9 14.03 6.41 20.67
C ASN A 9 12.70 7.17 20.69
N LYS A 10 12.59 8.24 19.90
CA LYS A 10 11.36 9.00 19.82
C LYS A 10 10.29 8.20 19.08
N VAL A 11 9.08 8.14 19.67
CA VAL A 11 7.91 7.52 19.02
C VAL A 11 7.57 8.26 17.72
N LEU A 12 7.47 7.50 16.66
CA LEU A 12 7.16 7.94 15.30
C LEU A 12 5.69 7.60 14.96
N PRO A 13 5.12 8.13 13.87
CA PRO A 13 3.82 7.71 13.37
C PRO A 13 3.86 6.29 12.73
N ILE A 14 4.43 5.34 13.45
CA ILE A 14 4.48 3.91 13.13
C ILE A 14 3.48 3.22 14.05
N LEU A 15 2.45 2.64 13.46
CA LEU A 15 1.31 2.08 14.18
C LEU A 15 1.48 0.61 14.50
N GLU A 16 2.04 -0.15 13.56
CA GLU A 16 2.26 -1.59 13.67
C GLU A 16 3.68 -1.93 13.24
N LEU A 17 4.28 -2.86 13.98
CA LEU A 17 5.61 -3.43 13.72
C LEU A 17 5.56 -4.91 14.10
N TYR A 18 5.69 -5.81 13.13
CA TYR A 18 5.57 -7.26 13.34
C TYR A 18 6.22 -8.05 12.22
N THR A 19 6.46 -9.34 12.45
CA THR A 19 6.92 -10.29 11.44
C THR A 19 5.73 -10.93 10.74
N ALA A 20 5.82 -11.12 9.43
CA ALA A 20 4.79 -11.74 8.61
C ALA A 20 5.38 -12.45 7.40
N VAL A 21 4.52 -13.05 6.59
CA VAL A 21 4.86 -13.45 5.22
C VAL A 21 4.16 -12.48 4.27
N GLN A 22 4.91 -11.87 3.35
CA GLN A 22 4.31 -11.00 2.35
C GLN A 22 3.21 -11.73 1.58
N SER A 23 2.04 -11.13 1.53
CA SER A 23 0.81 -11.80 1.09
C SER A 23 0.28 -11.27 -0.23
N GLU A 24 0.93 -10.26 -0.80
CA GLU A 24 0.50 -9.57 -2.02
C GLU A 24 1.69 -9.21 -2.91
N GLY A 25 1.42 -9.07 -4.23
CA GLY A 25 2.40 -8.59 -5.20
C GLY A 25 3.51 -9.58 -5.53
N SER A 26 4.58 -9.07 -6.13
CA SER A 26 5.69 -9.88 -6.63
C SER A 26 6.58 -10.49 -5.54
N ARG A 27 6.42 -10.03 -4.30
CA ARG A 27 7.15 -10.57 -3.13
C ARG A 27 6.29 -11.48 -2.26
N GLN A 28 5.14 -11.94 -2.76
CA GLN A 28 4.31 -12.90 -2.04
C GLN A 28 5.10 -14.17 -1.67
N GLY A 29 4.99 -14.60 -0.41
CA GLY A 29 5.67 -15.78 0.11
C GLY A 29 6.99 -15.50 0.86
N TYR A 30 7.51 -14.28 0.84
CA TYR A 30 8.75 -13.93 1.54
C TYR A 30 8.48 -13.55 3.01
N PRO A 31 9.21 -14.14 3.99
CA PRO A 31 9.20 -13.65 5.37
C PRO A 31 9.67 -12.20 5.41
N THR A 32 8.96 -11.35 6.13
CA THR A 32 9.21 -9.90 6.15
C THR A 32 8.96 -9.29 7.51
N ILE A 33 9.60 -8.17 7.80
CA ILE A 33 9.19 -7.27 8.87
C ILE A 33 8.29 -6.20 8.28
N VAL A 34 7.08 -6.10 8.80
CA VAL A 34 6.08 -5.12 8.40
C VAL A 34 6.20 -3.87 9.26
N VAL A 35 6.37 -2.73 8.61
CA VAL A 35 6.34 -1.40 9.23
C VAL A 35 5.12 -0.66 8.68
N ARG A 36 4.07 -0.50 9.48
CA ARG A 36 2.85 0.21 9.08
C ARG A 36 2.81 1.61 9.65
N THR A 37 2.80 2.60 8.76
CA THR A 37 2.67 4.02 9.15
C THR A 37 1.22 4.43 9.35
N SER A 38 0.99 5.43 10.20
CA SER A 38 -0.27 6.08 10.45
C SER A 38 -0.41 7.34 9.58
N GLY A 39 -1.60 7.60 9.06
CA GLY A 39 -1.90 8.72 8.16
C GLY A 39 -2.00 8.31 6.69
N CYS A 40 -3.00 8.85 6.01
CA CYS A 40 -3.22 8.64 4.57
C CYS A 40 -3.70 9.93 3.91
N THR A 41 -3.31 10.10 2.64
CA THR A 41 -3.80 11.18 1.78
C THR A 41 -5.26 10.97 1.38
N HIS A 42 -5.67 9.70 1.30
CA HIS A 42 -6.98 9.26 0.80
C HIS A 42 -7.99 8.93 1.90
N ARG A 43 -9.25 8.85 1.48
CA ARG A 43 -10.40 8.37 2.25
C ARG A 43 -11.18 7.43 1.33
N CYS A 44 -10.67 6.20 1.17
CA CYS A 44 -11.25 5.27 0.20
C CYS A 44 -12.53 4.64 0.72
N TYR A 45 -13.58 4.68 -0.11
CA TYR A 45 -14.86 4.00 0.11
C TYR A 45 -15.26 3.28 -1.18
N PHE A 46 -15.59 2.01 -1.09
CA PHE A 46 -15.81 1.12 -2.23
C PHE A 46 -17.27 0.64 -2.36
N GLY A 47 -18.22 1.49 -2.00
CA GLY A 47 -19.64 1.14 -2.08
C GLY A 47 -19.99 -0.02 -1.13
N GLU A 48 -20.50 -1.12 -1.67
CA GLU A 48 -20.84 -2.32 -0.90
C GLU A 48 -19.62 -2.94 -0.19
N GLY A 49 -18.42 -2.77 -0.75
CA GLY A 49 -17.15 -3.17 -0.10
C GLY A 49 -16.72 -2.28 1.08
N GLY A 50 -17.51 -1.26 1.40
CA GLY A 50 -17.29 -0.44 2.58
C GLY A 50 -16.07 0.48 2.49
N TRP A 51 -15.57 0.86 3.67
CA TRP A 51 -14.36 1.66 3.82
C TRP A 51 -13.11 0.80 3.64
N CYS A 52 -11.99 1.45 3.28
CA CYS A 52 -10.68 0.81 3.20
C CYS A 52 -10.43 -0.07 4.44
N ASP A 53 -9.95 -1.29 4.24
CA ASP A 53 -9.61 -2.26 5.30
C ASP A 53 -8.65 -1.69 6.36
N SER A 54 -7.81 -0.74 5.94
CA SER A 54 -6.88 -0.01 6.82
C SER A 54 -7.42 1.39 7.21
N TRP A 55 -8.75 1.56 7.35
CA TRP A 55 -9.39 2.83 7.70
C TRP A 55 -8.82 3.48 8.97
N TYR A 56 -8.37 2.68 9.93
CA TYR A 56 -7.73 3.11 11.18
C TYR A 56 -6.37 3.79 10.98
N THR A 57 -5.79 3.71 9.79
CA THR A 57 -4.59 4.48 9.40
C THR A 57 -4.94 5.75 8.64
N SER A 58 -6.18 5.93 8.19
CA SER A 58 -6.53 6.96 7.22
C SER A 58 -7.58 7.96 7.73
N ILE A 59 -8.78 7.50 8.10
CA ILE A 59 -9.93 8.37 8.38
C ILE A 59 -9.73 9.10 9.71
N HIS A 60 -9.48 8.35 10.77
CA HIS A 60 -9.03 8.84 12.08
C HIS A 60 -7.79 8.04 12.47
N PRO A 61 -6.60 8.48 12.02
CA PRO A 61 -5.40 7.68 12.18
C PRO A 61 -5.06 7.47 13.65
N GLU A 62 -4.91 6.22 14.06
CA GLU A 62 -4.40 5.85 15.37
C GLU A 62 -3.01 6.46 15.57
N LYS A 63 -2.67 6.77 16.82
CA LYS A 63 -1.35 7.31 17.16
C LYS A 63 -0.26 6.27 16.96
N GLY A 64 0.91 6.71 16.52
CA GLY A 64 2.10 5.86 16.48
C GLY A 64 2.48 5.29 17.84
N LYS A 65 3.07 4.11 17.83
CA LYS A 65 3.43 3.32 19.03
C LYS A 65 4.92 2.97 19.07
N TYR A 66 5.59 3.00 17.92
CA TYR A 66 6.96 2.51 17.75
C TYR A 66 7.93 3.64 17.39
N SER A 67 9.16 3.48 17.84
CA SER A 67 10.31 4.30 17.50
C SER A 67 11.10 3.68 16.34
N PHE A 68 12.15 4.36 15.87
CA PHE A 68 13.05 3.77 14.89
C PHE A 68 13.92 2.69 15.51
N GLN A 69 14.27 2.84 16.82
CA GLN A 69 15.02 1.84 17.55
C GLN A 69 14.26 0.51 17.63
N ASP A 70 12.94 0.53 17.82
CA ASP A 70 12.13 -0.70 17.83
C ASP A 70 12.23 -1.49 16.50
N ILE A 71 12.40 -0.80 15.36
CA ILE A 71 12.62 -1.47 14.08
C ILE A 71 13.99 -2.14 14.03
N ILE A 72 15.03 -1.47 14.52
CA ILE A 72 16.37 -2.03 14.62
C ILE A 72 16.36 -3.29 15.49
N ASP A 73 15.76 -3.18 16.69
CA ASP A 73 15.64 -4.29 17.65
C ASP A 73 14.85 -5.48 17.07
N MET A 74 13.82 -5.20 16.26
CA MET A 74 13.07 -6.25 15.57
C MET A 74 13.93 -7.02 14.56
N TYR A 75 14.80 -6.36 13.80
CA TYR A 75 15.77 -7.02 12.91
C TYR A 75 16.84 -7.78 13.69
N ASP A 76 17.34 -7.22 14.80
CA ASP A 76 18.32 -7.89 15.65
C ASP A 76 17.77 -9.17 16.29
N ALA A 77 16.47 -9.17 16.61
CA ALA A 77 15.77 -10.36 17.11
C ALA A 77 15.41 -11.39 16.00
N ASN A 78 15.40 -10.98 14.73
CA ASN A 78 15.00 -11.82 13.59
C ASN A 78 16.04 -11.78 12.46
N PRO A 79 17.29 -12.21 12.68
CA PRO A 79 18.38 -12.06 11.71
C PRO A 79 18.22 -12.90 10.43
N HIS A 80 17.26 -13.81 10.41
CA HIS A 80 16.90 -14.61 9.24
C HIS A 80 15.94 -13.91 8.28
N ILE A 81 15.39 -12.73 8.65
CA ILE A 81 14.50 -11.94 7.80
C ILE A 81 15.30 -10.82 7.14
N SER A 82 15.39 -10.87 5.81
CA SER A 82 16.05 -9.86 4.98
C SER A 82 15.09 -9.02 4.13
N GLU A 83 13.80 -9.05 4.44
CA GLU A 83 12.76 -8.30 3.74
C GLU A 83 12.11 -7.28 4.68
N MET A 84 11.79 -6.11 4.14
CA MET A 84 10.98 -5.07 4.79
C MET A 84 9.78 -4.75 3.92
N MET A 85 8.59 -4.80 4.49
CA MET A 85 7.39 -4.25 3.87
C MET A 85 6.97 -2.98 4.59
N LEU A 86 7.23 -1.83 3.97
CA LEU A 86 6.76 -0.55 4.46
C LEU A 86 5.37 -0.27 3.87
N THR A 87 4.38 -0.24 4.73
CA THR A 87 2.98 -0.05 4.37
C THR A 87 2.29 0.94 5.32
N GLY A 88 0.98 1.01 5.30
CA GLY A 88 0.21 1.83 6.21
C GLY A 88 -1.00 2.44 5.53
N GLY A 89 -1.32 3.68 5.90
CA GLY A 89 -2.20 4.50 5.10
C GLY A 89 -1.48 4.97 3.85
N SER A 90 -0.54 5.91 4.00
CA SER A 90 0.32 6.42 2.92
C SER A 90 1.73 6.66 3.45
N PRO A 91 2.65 5.69 3.33
CA PRO A 91 4.02 5.82 3.87
C PRO A 91 4.77 7.04 3.32
N THR A 92 4.48 7.42 2.06
CA THR A 92 5.12 8.55 1.39
C THR A 92 4.78 9.92 2.01
N MET A 93 3.81 10.00 2.94
CA MET A 93 3.58 11.18 3.78
C MET A 93 4.66 11.41 4.84
N HIS A 94 5.53 10.41 5.08
CA HIS A 94 6.56 10.43 6.12
C HIS A 94 7.98 10.38 5.55
N PRO A 95 8.42 11.40 4.79
CA PRO A 95 9.68 11.35 4.04
C PRO A 95 10.91 11.07 4.90
N LYS A 96 10.95 11.53 6.16
CA LYS A 96 12.06 11.24 7.08
C LYS A 96 12.12 9.76 7.44
N ILE A 97 10.96 9.12 7.71
CA ILE A 97 10.91 7.70 8.07
C ILE A 97 11.32 6.86 6.87
N VAL A 98 10.73 7.14 5.70
CA VAL A 98 11.06 6.40 4.46
C VAL A 98 12.55 6.50 4.16
N ASN A 99 13.12 7.71 4.24
CA ASN A 99 14.54 7.91 3.98
C ASN A 99 15.42 7.14 4.97
N GLU A 100 15.11 7.19 6.28
CA GLU A 100 15.85 6.47 7.31
C GLU A 100 15.79 4.96 7.11
N LEU A 101 14.62 4.43 6.69
CA LEU A 101 14.48 3.01 6.37
C LEU A 101 15.31 2.60 5.15
N THR A 102 15.49 3.47 4.16
CA THR A 102 16.39 3.16 3.03
C THR A 102 17.86 3.13 3.45
N HIS A 103 18.27 3.91 4.45
CA HIS A 103 19.60 3.80 5.04
C HIS A 103 19.79 2.47 5.77
N LEU A 104 18.84 2.10 6.65
CA LEU A 104 18.87 0.82 7.35
C LEU A 104 18.90 -0.36 6.38
N ALA A 105 18.10 -0.28 5.32
CA ALA A 105 18.04 -1.31 4.28
C ALA A 105 19.39 -1.46 3.55
N ASN A 106 20.03 -0.35 3.20
CA ASN A 106 21.34 -0.36 2.55
C ASN A 106 22.46 -0.85 3.48
N GLU A 107 22.43 -0.49 4.77
CA GLU A 107 23.43 -0.89 5.75
C GLU A 107 23.37 -2.39 6.09
N ARG A 108 22.17 -2.98 6.05
CA ARG A 108 21.94 -4.37 6.48
C ARG A 108 21.59 -5.33 5.34
N ASP A 109 21.69 -4.89 4.08
CA ASP A 109 21.31 -5.66 2.89
C ASP A 109 19.85 -6.18 2.96
N ILE A 110 18.94 -5.31 3.37
CA ILE A 110 17.50 -5.59 3.47
C ILE A 110 16.82 -5.18 2.17
N PHE A 111 16.02 -6.08 1.60
CA PHE A 111 15.16 -5.75 0.45
C PHE A 111 13.92 -4.99 0.93
N ILE A 112 13.80 -3.71 0.54
CA ILE A 112 12.68 -2.87 0.95
C ILE A 112 11.60 -2.80 -0.15
N THR A 113 10.38 -3.23 0.22
CA THR A 113 9.16 -3.01 -0.56
C THR A 113 8.35 -1.89 0.08
N ILE A 114 7.92 -0.89 -0.70
CA ILE A 114 6.96 0.11 -0.23
C ILE A 114 5.61 -0.08 -0.91
N GLU A 115 4.57 -0.25 -0.13
CA GLU A 115 3.18 -0.20 -0.61
C GLU A 115 2.68 1.23 -0.56
N THR A 116 2.29 1.76 -1.71
CA THR A 116 1.85 3.16 -1.85
C THR A 116 0.70 3.28 -2.83
N GLU A 117 -0.11 4.30 -2.64
CA GLU A 117 -1.13 4.70 -3.62
C GLU A 117 -0.57 5.59 -4.74
N GLY A 118 0.70 6.01 -4.63
CA GLY A 118 1.39 6.80 -5.64
C GLY A 118 1.15 8.31 -5.59
N SER A 119 0.60 8.86 -4.48
CA SER A 119 0.28 10.29 -4.40
C SER A 119 1.50 11.19 -4.32
N HIS A 120 2.61 10.70 -3.76
CA HIS A 120 3.80 11.50 -3.48
C HIS A 120 5.06 10.81 -4.00
N PHE A 121 5.92 11.60 -4.65
CA PHE A 121 7.26 11.18 -5.01
C PHE A 121 8.25 11.54 -3.89
N LEU A 122 9.12 10.60 -3.53
CA LEU A 122 10.22 10.81 -2.59
C LEU A 122 11.56 10.47 -3.26
N ALA A 123 12.46 11.45 -3.36
CA ALA A 123 13.85 11.22 -3.74
C ALA A 123 14.65 10.84 -2.47
N THR A 124 14.62 9.58 -2.10
CA THR A 124 15.36 9.02 -0.96
C THR A 124 16.87 8.95 -1.24
N ASP A 125 17.70 8.93 -0.20
CA ASP A 125 19.16 8.90 -0.38
C ASP A 125 19.64 7.57 -1.00
N TYR A 126 18.95 6.45 -0.71
CA TYR A 126 19.11 5.17 -1.40
C TYR A 126 17.80 4.79 -2.10
N PRO A 127 17.83 4.31 -3.34
CA PRO A 127 16.61 3.93 -4.05
C PRO A 127 15.95 2.72 -3.39
N ILE A 128 14.62 2.72 -3.38
CA ILE A 128 13.78 1.61 -2.89
C ILE A 128 13.86 0.45 -3.89
N ASN A 129 13.96 -0.80 -3.38
CA ASN A 129 14.08 -1.99 -4.23
C ASN A 129 12.81 -2.24 -5.04
N LEU A 130 11.63 -2.09 -4.42
CA LEU A 130 10.36 -2.34 -5.07
C LEU A 130 9.28 -1.35 -4.63
N LEU A 131 8.64 -0.70 -5.60
CA LEU A 131 7.40 0.04 -5.39
C LEU A 131 6.21 -0.84 -5.76
N SER A 132 5.37 -1.17 -4.77
CA SER A 132 4.04 -1.78 -4.98
C SER A 132 3.01 -0.66 -5.03
N ILE A 133 2.69 -0.19 -6.24
CA ILE A 133 1.83 0.98 -6.44
C ILE A 133 0.39 0.52 -6.68
N SER A 134 -0.52 0.93 -5.79
CA SER A 134 -1.96 0.65 -5.90
C SER A 134 -2.75 1.96 -6.11
N PRO A 135 -2.87 2.46 -7.34
CA PRO A 135 -3.60 3.69 -7.63
C PRO A 135 -5.08 3.57 -7.24
N LYS A 136 -5.68 4.67 -6.80
CA LYS A 136 -7.08 4.70 -6.37
C LYS A 136 -7.95 5.31 -7.46
N PHE A 137 -8.75 4.48 -8.11
CA PHE A 137 -9.64 4.88 -9.22
C PHE A 137 -10.97 5.48 -8.72
N SER A 138 -11.88 5.78 -9.63
CA SER A 138 -13.15 6.44 -9.32
C SER A 138 -14.06 5.65 -8.38
N ASN A 139 -13.96 4.32 -8.39
CA ASN A 139 -14.69 3.43 -7.48
C ASN A 139 -14.28 3.56 -5.99
N SER A 140 -13.22 4.29 -5.69
CA SER A 140 -12.73 4.50 -4.32
C SER A 140 -13.21 5.82 -3.70
N VAL A 141 -14.01 6.60 -4.43
CA VAL A 141 -14.44 7.94 -4.00
C VAL A 141 -15.51 7.85 -2.91
N PRO A 142 -15.33 8.54 -1.76
CA PRO A 142 -16.34 8.58 -0.71
C PRO A 142 -17.67 9.15 -1.21
N VAL A 143 -18.77 8.70 -0.64
CA VAL A 143 -20.13 9.15 -0.97
C VAL A 143 -20.63 10.11 0.10
N LEU A 144 -21.19 11.25 -0.32
CA LEU A 144 -21.74 12.27 0.57
C LEU A 144 -22.80 11.65 1.51
N GLY A 145 -22.72 11.97 2.78
CA GLY A 145 -23.68 11.51 3.79
C GLY A 145 -23.43 10.09 4.33
N VAL A 146 -22.47 9.35 3.78
CA VAL A 146 -22.10 8.03 4.34
C VAL A 146 -21.33 8.20 5.65
N GLU A 147 -21.70 7.42 6.65
CA GLU A 147 -21.05 7.41 7.95
C GLU A 147 -19.70 6.67 7.88
N THR A 148 -18.66 7.24 8.47
CA THR A 148 -17.36 6.60 8.60
C THR A 148 -17.37 5.56 9.74
N PRO A 149 -16.39 4.63 9.80
CA PRO A 149 -16.33 3.63 10.88
C PRO A 149 -16.28 4.20 12.30
N GLN A 150 -15.98 5.50 12.45
CA GLN A 150 -15.96 6.20 13.74
C GLN A 150 -17.09 7.23 13.92
N GLY A 151 -18.15 7.12 13.13
CA GLY A 151 -19.37 7.91 13.31
C GLY A 151 -19.33 9.32 12.70
N ALA A 152 -18.25 9.71 12.01
CA ALA A 152 -18.23 10.98 11.30
C ALA A 152 -18.97 10.84 9.95
N ILE A 153 -19.68 11.89 9.54
CA ILE A 153 -20.39 11.90 8.26
C ILE A 153 -19.48 12.44 7.16
N THR A 154 -19.44 11.75 6.04
CA THR A 154 -18.70 12.18 4.84
C THR A 154 -19.25 13.50 4.32
N ASP A 155 -18.40 14.51 4.28
CA ASP A 155 -18.70 15.84 3.73
C ASP A 155 -18.05 16.05 2.35
N GLN A 156 -18.41 17.15 1.68
CA GLN A 156 -17.87 17.49 0.38
C GLN A 156 -16.35 17.73 0.41
N LYS A 157 -15.81 18.24 1.52
CA LYS A 157 -14.36 18.49 1.66
C LYS A 157 -13.57 17.19 1.64
N MET A 158 -14.10 16.12 2.25
CA MET A 158 -13.50 14.79 2.23
C MET A 158 -13.45 14.24 0.79
N ILE A 159 -14.55 14.38 0.05
CA ILE A 159 -14.67 13.95 -1.36
C ILE A 159 -13.68 14.74 -2.23
N ASP A 160 -13.67 16.06 -2.13
CA ASP A 160 -12.80 16.94 -2.93
C ASP A 160 -11.32 16.65 -2.68
N ARG A 161 -10.94 16.44 -1.41
CA ARG A 161 -9.58 16.06 -1.04
C ARG A 161 -9.20 14.70 -1.64
N HIS A 162 -10.08 13.71 -1.53
CA HIS A 162 -9.84 12.39 -2.11
C HIS A 162 -9.64 12.49 -3.63
N ASN A 163 -10.54 13.16 -4.34
CA ASN A 163 -10.46 13.35 -5.80
C ASN A 163 -9.18 14.09 -6.23
N LYS A 164 -8.73 15.07 -5.45
CA LYS A 164 -7.50 15.83 -5.74
C LYS A 164 -6.25 14.96 -5.74
N PHE A 165 -6.20 13.94 -4.89
CA PHE A 165 -4.97 13.16 -4.66
C PHE A 165 -5.03 11.73 -5.19
N ARG A 166 -6.21 11.17 -5.52
CA ARG A 166 -6.41 9.74 -5.81
C ARG A 166 -5.56 9.17 -6.94
N VAL A 167 -5.22 9.96 -7.94
CA VAL A 167 -4.32 9.58 -9.03
C VAL A 167 -3.37 10.74 -9.35
N ASN A 168 -2.12 10.59 -8.99
CA ASN A 168 -1.06 11.57 -9.32
C ASN A 168 -0.07 10.93 -10.30
N LYS A 169 -0.39 11.00 -11.60
CA LYS A 169 0.41 10.40 -12.67
C LYS A 169 1.85 10.92 -12.68
N ASP A 170 2.06 12.22 -12.38
CA ASP A 170 3.40 12.81 -12.34
C ASP A 170 4.25 12.25 -11.19
N ALA A 171 3.68 12.09 -10.00
CA ALA A 171 4.38 11.49 -8.87
C ALA A 171 4.72 10.03 -9.14
N ILE A 172 3.79 9.27 -9.72
CA ILE A 172 4.01 7.87 -10.10
C ILE A 172 5.13 7.78 -11.14
N LYS A 173 5.08 8.58 -12.21
CA LYS A 173 6.11 8.58 -13.26
C LYS A 173 7.49 8.92 -12.72
N LYS A 174 7.59 9.89 -11.82
CA LYS A 174 8.86 10.22 -11.14
C LYS A 174 9.34 9.07 -10.27
N SER A 175 8.44 8.42 -9.54
CA SER A 175 8.79 7.31 -8.63
C SER A 175 9.31 6.09 -9.38
N ILE A 176 8.63 5.66 -10.45
CA ILE A 176 9.06 4.49 -11.25
C ILE A 176 10.37 4.71 -12.01
N ASN A 177 10.71 5.98 -12.30
CA ASN A 177 11.99 6.32 -12.96
C ASN A 177 13.15 6.49 -11.97
N TYR A 178 12.86 6.67 -10.68
CA TYR A 178 13.88 6.93 -9.66
C TYR A 178 14.29 5.67 -8.88
N HIS A 179 13.32 4.82 -8.53
CA HIS A 179 13.54 3.63 -7.72
C HIS A 179 13.92 2.41 -8.60
N LEU A 180 14.40 1.32 -7.97
CA LEU A 180 15.01 0.21 -8.71
C LEU A 180 14.00 -0.61 -9.51
N ASP A 181 12.84 -0.90 -8.92
CA ASP A 181 11.77 -1.66 -9.58
C ASP A 181 10.39 -1.23 -9.07
N TYR A 182 9.36 -1.60 -9.83
CA TYR A 182 7.97 -1.33 -9.49
C TYR A 182 7.02 -2.35 -10.07
N HIS A 183 5.84 -2.43 -9.49
CA HIS A 183 4.67 -2.97 -10.15
C HIS A 183 3.42 -2.11 -9.84
N ILE A 184 2.49 -2.11 -10.78
CA ILE A 184 1.16 -1.53 -10.58
C ILE A 184 0.25 -2.64 -10.10
N LYS A 185 -0.43 -2.42 -8.96
CA LYS A 185 -1.31 -3.39 -8.31
C LYS A 185 -2.76 -2.87 -8.32
N PRO A 186 -3.48 -2.95 -9.46
CA PRO A 186 -4.90 -2.62 -9.50
C PRO A 186 -5.72 -3.64 -8.72
N VAL A 187 -6.70 -3.16 -7.96
CA VAL A 187 -7.67 -3.99 -7.26
C VAL A 187 -8.92 -4.10 -8.14
N LEU A 188 -9.27 -5.32 -8.55
CA LEU A 188 -10.37 -5.59 -9.46
C LEU A 188 -11.48 -6.36 -8.73
N ASP A 189 -12.71 -5.90 -8.91
CA ASP A 189 -13.92 -6.59 -8.42
C ASP A 189 -14.32 -7.77 -9.33
N LYS A 190 -15.30 -8.53 -8.89
CA LYS A 190 -15.82 -9.70 -9.63
C LYS A 190 -16.40 -9.32 -11.00
N ASP A 191 -16.92 -8.10 -11.15
CA ASP A 191 -17.55 -7.59 -12.36
C ASP A 191 -16.55 -6.89 -13.29
N LEU A 192 -15.28 -6.76 -12.86
CA LEU A 192 -14.20 -6.10 -13.60
C LEU A 192 -14.53 -4.64 -13.96
N SER A 193 -15.33 -3.98 -13.14
CA SER A 193 -15.94 -2.67 -13.43
C SER A 193 -14.93 -1.56 -13.70
N MET A 194 -13.68 -1.68 -13.18
CA MET A 194 -12.64 -0.67 -13.31
C MET A 194 -11.59 -0.94 -14.38
N VAL A 195 -11.72 -2.03 -15.13
CA VAL A 195 -10.69 -2.45 -16.10
C VAL A 195 -10.40 -1.38 -17.12
N GLU A 196 -11.41 -0.75 -17.72
CA GLU A 196 -11.22 0.32 -18.71
C GLU A 196 -10.41 1.50 -18.14
N GLY A 197 -10.74 1.94 -16.94
CA GLY A 197 -10.01 3.02 -16.26
C GLY A 197 -8.56 2.63 -15.86
N VAL A 198 -8.33 1.36 -15.55
CA VAL A 198 -6.98 0.82 -15.32
C VAL A 198 -6.18 0.80 -16.62
N GLU A 199 -6.74 0.31 -17.71
CA GLU A 199 -6.06 0.26 -19.02
C GLU A 199 -5.71 1.65 -19.55
N GLU A 200 -6.62 2.62 -19.40
CA GLU A 200 -6.34 4.03 -19.75
C GLU A 200 -5.17 4.58 -18.91
N PHE A 201 -5.19 4.34 -17.60
CA PHE A 201 -4.11 4.75 -16.72
C PHE A 201 -2.75 4.14 -17.11
N LEU A 202 -2.72 2.84 -17.41
CA LEU A 202 -1.49 2.13 -17.82
C LEU A 202 -0.96 2.68 -19.14
N LYS A 203 -1.84 2.92 -20.11
CA LYS A 203 -1.51 3.51 -21.41
C LYS A 203 -0.91 4.91 -21.27
N ASP A 204 -1.53 5.77 -20.45
CA ASP A 204 -1.06 7.14 -20.24
C ASP A 204 0.33 7.24 -19.62
N LEU A 205 0.69 6.25 -18.81
CA LEU A 205 2.00 6.17 -18.16
C LEU A 205 2.98 5.25 -18.89
N GLU A 206 2.56 4.65 -20.02
CA GLU A 206 3.36 3.70 -20.79
C GLU A 206 3.85 2.50 -19.96
N ILE A 207 2.99 2.01 -19.02
CA ILE A 207 3.29 0.86 -18.16
C ILE A 207 3.15 -0.45 -18.95
N PRO A 208 4.20 -1.27 -19.04
CA PRO A 208 4.11 -2.54 -19.75
C PRO A 208 3.33 -3.59 -18.94
N ASP A 209 2.64 -4.50 -19.64
CA ASP A 209 1.77 -5.52 -19.05
C ASP A 209 2.48 -6.41 -18.01
N ASN A 210 3.77 -6.67 -18.19
CA ASN A 210 4.57 -7.47 -17.25
C ASN A 210 4.87 -6.75 -15.92
N LYS A 211 4.48 -5.49 -15.78
CA LYS A 211 4.54 -4.71 -14.52
C LYS A 211 3.17 -4.60 -13.84
N VAL A 212 2.14 -5.24 -14.37
CA VAL A 212 0.78 -5.20 -13.80
C VAL A 212 0.52 -6.49 -13.01
N TRP A 213 0.16 -6.33 -11.74
CA TRP A 213 -0.18 -7.41 -10.81
C TRP A 213 -1.61 -7.20 -10.31
N ALA A 214 -2.59 -7.68 -11.05
CA ALA A 214 -3.99 -7.51 -10.65
C ALA A 214 -4.34 -8.36 -9.43
N MET A 215 -5.01 -7.71 -8.49
CA MET A 215 -5.41 -8.27 -7.21
C MET A 215 -6.94 -8.30 -7.10
N PRO A 216 -7.54 -9.43 -6.66
CA PRO A 216 -8.98 -9.49 -6.44
C PRO A 216 -9.40 -8.59 -5.27
N ALA A 217 -10.53 -7.90 -5.43
CA ALA A 217 -11.17 -7.14 -4.37
C ALA A 217 -11.84 -8.06 -3.34
N GLY A 218 -11.85 -7.63 -2.10
CA GLY A 218 -12.50 -8.32 -0.97
C GLY A 218 -11.73 -8.04 0.32
N ASP A 219 -12.43 -7.72 1.40
CA ASP A 219 -11.89 -7.48 2.73
C ASP A 219 -12.13 -8.65 3.69
N ASP A 220 -12.91 -9.64 3.26
CA ASP A 220 -13.08 -10.92 3.92
C ASP A 220 -12.93 -12.11 2.95
N ARG A 221 -13.03 -13.33 3.48
CA ARG A 221 -12.84 -14.56 2.68
C ARG A 221 -13.92 -14.76 1.63
N GLU A 222 -15.17 -14.43 1.93
CA GLU A 222 -16.31 -14.65 1.03
C GLU A 222 -16.25 -13.70 -0.16
N ALA A 223 -16.14 -12.40 0.09
CA ALA A 223 -15.99 -11.37 -0.95
C ALA A 223 -14.74 -11.62 -1.81
N LEU A 224 -13.63 -12.01 -1.18
CA LEU A 224 -12.40 -12.31 -1.90
C LEU A 224 -12.55 -13.55 -2.79
N PHE A 225 -13.24 -14.59 -2.30
CA PHE A 225 -13.49 -15.81 -3.05
C PHE A 225 -14.35 -15.57 -4.30
N GLU A 226 -15.36 -14.70 -4.21
CA GLU A 226 -16.18 -14.31 -5.38
C GLU A 226 -15.36 -13.64 -6.49
N SER A 227 -14.35 -12.84 -6.13
CA SER A 227 -13.52 -12.10 -7.07
C SER A 227 -12.39 -12.92 -7.68
N TYR A 228 -11.95 -14.03 -7.06
CA TYR A 228 -10.80 -14.81 -7.51
C TYR A 228 -10.94 -15.33 -8.93
N GLY A 229 -11.99 -16.07 -9.22
CA GLY A 229 -12.21 -16.71 -10.53
C GLY A 229 -12.24 -15.69 -11.67
N PRO A 230 -13.10 -14.67 -11.61
CA PRO A 230 -13.17 -13.62 -12.61
C PRO A 230 -11.84 -12.91 -12.85
N VAL A 231 -11.13 -12.49 -11.79
CA VAL A 231 -9.85 -11.79 -11.91
C VAL A 231 -8.76 -12.70 -12.47
N MET A 232 -8.67 -13.96 -12.04
CA MET A 232 -7.69 -14.91 -12.58
C MET A 232 -7.89 -15.17 -14.07
N ASN A 233 -9.14 -15.33 -14.52
CA ASN A 233 -9.46 -15.51 -15.95
C ASN A 233 -9.07 -14.27 -16.75
N PHE A 234 -9.45 -13.09 -16.27
CA PHE A 234 -9.09 -11.83 -16.92
C PHE A 234 -7.57 -11.65 -17.05
N VAL A 235 -6.83 -11.88 -15.96
CA VAL A 235 -5.36 -11.79 -15.93
C VAL A 235 -4.70 -12.72 -16.94
N ARG A 236 -5.17 -13.98 -17.02
CA ARG A 236 -4.70 -14.98 -18.00
C ARG A 236 -4.93 -14.48 -19.43
N ASP A 237 -6.13 -14.01 -19.72
CA ASP A 237 -6.52 -13.62 -21.07
C ASP A 237 -5.87 -12.29 -21.51
N ARG A 238 -5.57 -11.40 -20.53
CA ARG A 238 -4.92 -10.12 -20.76
C ARG A 238 -3.38 -10.18 -20.77
N GLY A 239 -2.79 -11.25 -20.24
CA GLY A 239 -1.34 -11.39 -20.11
C GLY A 239 -0.71 -10.58 -18.95
N TRP A 240 -1.52 -10.14 -17.99
CA TRP A 240 -1.04 -9.54 -16.74
C TRP A 240 -0.59 -10.62 -15.75
N ARG A 241 -0.18 -10.21 -14.55
CA ARG A 241 0.17 -11.11 -13.46
C ARG A 241 -0.92 -11.06 -12.40
N TYR A 242 -1.13 -12.19 -11.75
CA TYR A 242 -2.08 -12.33 -10.66
C TYR A 242 -1.36 -12.27 -9.32
N THR A 243 -1.99 -11.61 -8.34
CA THR A 243 -1.62 -11.70 -6.93
C THR A 243 -2.86 -11.89 -6.07
N GLY A 244 -2.79 -12.79 -5.09
CA GLY A 244 -3.87 -12.97 -4.12
C GLY A 244 -3.73 -12.05 -2.91
N ARG A 245 -4.55 -12.33 -1.89
CA ARG A 245 -4.49 -11.75 -0.55
C ARG A 245 -4.43 -12.89 0.46
N SER A 246 -3.29 -13.59 0.50
CA SER A 246 -3.18 -14.85 1.25
C SER A 246 -3.35 -14.67 2.77
N HIS A 247 -3.03 -13.50 3.34
CA HIS A 247 -3.29 -13.19 4.74
C HIS A 247 -4.79 -13.20 5.08
N ILE A 248 -5.65 -12.65 4.21
CA ILE A 248 -7.10 -12.69 4.42
C ILE A 248 -7.62 -14.13 4.33
N MET A 249 -7.10 -14.92 3.39
CA MET A 249 -7.47 -16.34 3.27
C MET A 249 -7.06 -17.14 4.50
N ALA A 250 -5.88 -16.90 5.06
CA ALA A 250 -5.37 -17.62 6.21
C ALA A 250 -5.99 -17.13 7.54
N PHE A 251 -6.05 -15.82 7.75
CA PHE A 251 -6.30 -15.21 9.05
C PHE A 251 -7.59 -14.35 9.09
N GLY A 252 -8.28 -14.15 7.95
CA GLY A 252 -9.45 -13.28 7.87
C GLY A 252 -9.09 -11.81 8.07
N THR A 253 -9.82 -11.15 8.98
CA THR A 253 -9.63 -9.72 9.30
C THR A 253 -8.70 -9.47 10.49
N GLU A 254 -7.95 -10.48 10.94
CA GLU A 254 -7.00 -10.35 12.05
C GLU A 254 -5.85 -9.40 11.67
N ARG A 255 -5.43 -8.57 12.63
CA ARG A 255 -4.33 -7.60 12.44
C ARG A 255 -3.01 -8.17 12.96
N CYS A 256 -1.91 -7.77 12.34
CA CYS A 256 -0.53 -8.15 12.76
C CYS A 256 -0.24 -9.66 12.65
N VAL A 257 -0.69 -10.30 11.57
CA VAL A 257 -0.52 -11.74 11.28
C VAL A 257 0.28 -12.00 10.00
#